data_fc80b6000f919f3d9bfaa8beae402efa
#
_entry.id   fc80b6000f919f3d9bfaa8beae402efa
#
_cell.length_a   1.000
_cell.length_b   1.000
_cell.length_c   1.000
_cell.angle_alpha   90.00
_cell.angle_beta   90.00
_cell.angle_gamma   90.00
#
_symmetry.space_group_name_H-M   'P 1'
#
loop_
_entity.id
_entity.type
_entity.pdbx_description
1 polymer ?
#
loop_
_entity_poly.entity_id
_entity_poly.type
_entity_poly.pdbx_seq_one_letter_code
_entity_poly.pdbx_strand_id
1 'polypeptide(L)'
;MKFSQFIPAALLCALLPLHAAAADTCTLAALPVSVNCACTVTLEPLDGAPPPDAAQLHITGGQGSFGGFVYTVPGDYRYRLRMSSTDTSGFLPDTTSYLVTVQVTNGENDTLQPAVVAVKEQGARQEKSAELRLAARTLPAKPAPAPTAQTTQRRTVLAQTGQLRWPVPLLCGGGLAGLLSGKRRKHR
;
A
#
# COMPACT_ATOMS: atom_id res chain seq x y z
N MET A 1 32.41 -61.88 64.47
CA MET A 1 31.28 -60.99 64.11
C MET A 1 31.82 -59.69 63.60
N LYS A 2 31.79 -59.46 62.26
CA LYS A 2 32.25 -58.26 61.62
C LYS A 2 31.04 -57.39 61.30
N PHE A 3 30.94 -56.21 61.97
CA PHE A 3 29.93 -55.22 61.64
C PHE A 3 30.42 -54.38 60.48
N SER A 4 29.74 -54.52 59.32
CA SER A 4 29.94 -53.69 58.17
C SER A 4 29.15 -52.37 58.37
N GLN A 5 29.85 -51.24 58.48
CA GLN A 5 29.22 -49.91 58.50
C GLN A 5 28.88 -49.47 57.08
N PHE A 6 27.61 -49.36 56.80
CA PHE A 6 27.11 -48.68 55.61
C PHE A 6 27.12 -47.16 55.83
N ILE A 7 27.93 -46.45 55.07
CA ILE A 7 27.92 -45.01 55.01
C ILE A 7 26.85 -44.62 53.97
N PRO A 8 25.81 -43.85 54.32
CA PRO A 8 24.88 -43.34 53.31
C PRO A 8 25.56 -42.20 52.54
N ALA A 9 25.73 -42.34 51.25
CA ALA A 9 26.14 -41.30 50.35
C ALA A 9 25.08 -40.21 50.36
N ALA A 10 25.34 -39.09 51.02
CA ALA A 10 24.53 -37.90 50.98
C ALA A 10 24.67 -37.30 49.57
N LEU A 11 23.57 -37.39 48.78
CA LEU A 11 23.44 -36.74 47.49
C LEU A 11 23.36 -35.23 47.71
N LEU A 12 24.50 -34.58 47.59
CA LEU A 12 24.62 -33.11 47.62
C LEU A 12 24.05 -32.58 46.30
N CYS A 13 22.76 -32.27 46.27
CA CYS A 13 22.07 -31.61 45.18
C CYS A 13 22.56 -30.12 45.20
N ALA A 14 23.57 -29.82 44.40
CA ALA A 14 24.02 -28.46 44.20
C ALA A 14 22.91 -27.70 43.48
N LEU A 15 22.16 -26.88 44.20
CA LEU A 15 21.28 -25.86 43.70
C LEU A 15 22.17 -24.80 43.02
N LEU A 16 22.40 -25.00 41.70
CA LEU A 16 22.97 -23.94 40.88
C LEU A 16 21.95 -22.81 40.84
N PRO A 17 22.29 -21.59 41.24
CA PRO A 17 21.40 -20.46 41.05
C PRO A 17 21.22 -20.30 39.55
N LEU A 18 19.98 -20.55 39.09
CA LEU A 18 19.58 -20.19 37.74
C LEU A 18 19.60 -18.66 37.68
N HIS A 19 20.72 -18.11 37.24
CA HIS A 19 20.81 -16.69 36.91
C HIS A 19 19.85 -16.52 35.74
N ALA A 20 18.65 -16.00 35.99
CA ALA A 20 17.81 -15.41 34.97
C ALA A 20 18.61 -14.20 34.45
N ALA A 21 19.35 -14.40 33.37
CA ALA A 21 19.86 -13.29 32.60
C ALA A 21 18.65 -12.45 32.24
N ALA A 22 18.60 -11.20 32.69
CA ALA A 22 17.61 -10.26 32.23
C ALA A 22 17.75 -10.25 30.70
N ALA A 23 16.72 -10.68 29.98
CA ALA A 23 16.74 -10.65 28.54
C ALA A 23 16.85 -9.17 28.16
N ASP A 24 17.96 -8.78 27.54
CA ASP A 24 18.12 -7.44 27.02
C ASP A 24 16.99 -7.19 26.03
N THR A 25 16.20 -6.18 26.30
CA THR A 25 15.10 -5.77 25.44
C THR A 25 15.49 -4.54 24.68
N CYS A 26 15.23 -4.52 23.38
CA CYS A 26 15.37 -3.32 22.59
C CYS A 26 14.00 -2.82 22.15
N THR A 27 13.84 -1.53 22.14
CA THR A 27 12.62 -0.88 21.66
C THR A 27 12.91 -0.06 20.41
N LEU A 28 12.08 -0.22 19.36
CA LEU A 28 12.06 0.71 18.26
C LEU A 28 11.11 1.86 18.65
N ALA A 29 11.66 3.07 18.77
CA ALA A 29 10.92 4.21 19.30
C ALA A 29 9.67 4.56 18.48
N ALA A 30 9.80 4.59 17.17
CA ALA A 30 8.67 4.88 16.27
C ALA A 30 8.98 4.50 14.82
N LEU A 31 7.95 4.11 14.09
CA LEU A 31 7.97 3.91 12.65
C LEU A 31 7.12 5.00 11.99
N PRO A 32 7.73 6.07 11.46
CA PRO A 32 6.99 7.19 10.90
C PRO A 32 6.37 6.83 9.54
N VAL A 33 5.16 7.30 9.31
CA VAL A 33 4.40 7.12 8.05
C VAL A 33 3.85 8.46 7.61
N SER A 34 4.01 8.78 6.33
CA SER A 34 3.47 10.00 5.71
C SER A 34 2.30 9.66 4.81
N VAL A 35 1.24 10.49 4.87
CA VAL A 35 0.03 10.34 4.05
C VAL A 35 -0.39 11.69 3.48
N ASN A 36 -1.10 11.68 2.33
CA ASN A 36 -1.57 12.90 1.67
C ASN A 36 -3.03 13.26 1.96
N CYS A 37 -3.78 12.40 2.64
CA CYS A 37 -5.18 12.63 3.00
C CYS A 37 -5.51 11.94 4.32
N ALA A 38 -6.69 12.22 4.87
CA ALA A 38 -7.22 11.48 6.01
C ALA A 38 -7.50 10.03 5.61
N CYS A 39 -6.89 9.10 6.33
CA CYS A 39 -6.95 7.67 6.03
C CYS A 39 -6.63 6.80 7.24
N THR A 40 -6.97 5.53 7.14
CA THR A 40 -6.54 4.51 8.09
C THR A 40 -5.42 3.68 7.46
N VAL A 41 -4.32 3.58 8.18
CA VAL A 41 -3.15 2.79 7.80
C VAL A 41 -3.05 1.58 8.73
N THR A 42 -2.80 0.42 8.17
CA THR A 42 -2.66 -0.85 8.93
C THR A 42 -1.23 -1.34 8.82
N LEU A 43 -0.67 -1.74 9.96
CA LEU A 43 0.62 -2.42 10.07
C LEU A 43 0.38 -3.84 10.58
N GLU A 44 0.58 -4.82 9.71
CA GLU A 44 0.36 -6.23 9.97
C GLU A 44 1.70 -6.92 10.27
N PRO A 45 1.89 -7.53 11.47
CA PRO A 45 3.07 -8.33 11.75
C PRO A 45 3.04 -9.62 10.92
N LEU A 46 4.19 -10.03 10.39
CA LEU A 46 4.38 -11.24 9.62
C LEU A 46 5.32 -12.20 10.37
N ASP A 47 5.20 -13.48 10.08
CA ASP A 47 6.12 -14.53 10.55
C ASP A 47 6.37 -14.52 12.08
N GLY A 48 5.37 -14.15 12.87
CA GLY A 48 5.49 -14.11 14.32
C GLY A 48 6.22 -12.88 14.87
N ALA A 49 6.37 -11.82 14.08
CA ALA A 49 6.90 -10.55 14.58
C ALA A 49 6.01 -9.99 15.71
N PRO A 50 6.61 -9.36 16.74
CA PRO A 50 5.83 -8.78 17.83
C PRO A 50 4.89 -7.67 17.29
N PRO A 51 3.63 -7.63 17.78
CA PRO A 51 2.70 -6.62 17.32
C PRO A 51 3.09 -5.23 17.83
N PRO A 52 2.79 -4.16 17.08
CA PRO A 52 2.86 -2.79 17.57
C PRO A 52 1.76 -2.52 18.61
N ASP A 53 1.86 -1.43 19.37
CA ASP A 53 0.83 -1.00 20.33
C ASP A 53 -0.55 -0.86 19.67
N ALA A 54 -0.57 -0.37 18.43
CA ALA A 54 -1.77 -0.26 17.62
C ALA A 54 -1.52 -0.84 16.23
N ALA A 55 -2.30 -1.85 15.82
CA ALA A 55 -2.22 -2.43 14.49
C ALA A 55 -2.78 -1.51 13.39
N GLN A 56 -3.61 -0.54 13.77
CA GLN A 56 -4.20 0.45 12.87
C GLN A 56 -3.99 1.85 13.41
N LEU A 57 -3.68 2.76 12.51
CA LEU A 57 -3.48 4.17 12.82
C LEU A 57 -4.38 5.01 11.93
N HIS A 58 -5.24 5.81 12.56
CA HIS A 58 -6.04 6.81 11.86
C HIS A 58 -5.25 8.12 11.78
N ILE A 59 -4.94 8.56 10.57
CA ILE A 59 -4.15 9.76 10.30
C ILE A 59 -5.04 10.76 9.57
N THR A 60 -5.26 11.93 10.15
CA THR A 60 -6.11 12.97 9.55
C THR A 60 -5.45 13.72 8.41
N GLY A 61 -4.17 13.47 8.17
CA GLY A 61 -3.34 14.05 7.11
C GLY A 61 -1.94 14.36 7.62
N GLY A 62 -0.96 14.34 6.72
CA GLY A 62 0.43 14.62 7.06
C GLY A 62 1.19 13.39 7.55
N GLN A 63 1.52 13.31 8.83
CA GLN A 63 2.35 12.25 9.38
C GLN A 63 1.70 11.57 10.59
N GLY A 64 1.99 10.28 10.75
CA GLY A 64 1.68 9.48 11.92
C GLY A 64 2.85 8.54 12.22
N SER A 65 2.79 7.82 13.33
CA SER A 65 3.83 6.85 13.69
C SER A 65 3.25 5.66 14.41
N PHE A 66 3.73 4.47 14.08
CA PHE A 66 3.51 3.27 14.87
C PHE A 66 4.59 3.16 15.94
N GLY A 67 4.23 2.73 17.15
CA GLY A 67 5.13 2.55 18.29
C GLY A 67 4.91 1.23 19.00
N GLY A 68 5.62 1.06 20.16
CA GLY A 68 5.44 -0.08 21.04
C GLY A 68 6.12 -1.37 20.57
N PHE A 69 7.10 -1.27 19.69
CA PHE A 69 7.85 -2.44 19.26
C PHE A 69 8.89 -2.82 20.31
N VAL A 70 8.77 -4.03 20.84
CA VAL A 70 9.69 -4.58 21.83
C VAL A 70 10.28 -5.88 21.29
N TYR A 71 11.60 -5.96 21.22
CA TYR A 71 12.32 -7.13 20.75
C TYR A 71 13.19 -7.68 21.87
N THR A 72 13.15 -8.99 22.06
CA THR A 72 13.90 -9.70 23.11
C THR A 72 14.96 -10.64 22.56
N VAL A 73 14.96 -10.85 21.25
CA VAL A 73 15.86 -11.79 20.56
C VAL A 73 16.35 -11.15 19.28
N PRO A 74 17.61 -11.34 18.88
CA PRO A 74 18.09 -10.94 17.55
C PRO A 74 17.33 -11.67 16.45
N GLY A 75 17.09 -10.98 15.34
CA GLY A 75 16.38 -11.56 14.19
C GLY A 75 15.84 -10.52 13.24
N ASP A 76 15.24 -11.00 12.15
CA ASP A 76 14.57 -10.17 11.16
C ASP A 76 13.07 -10.25 11.36
N TYR A 77 12.47 -9.16 11.80
CA TYR A 77 11.04 -9.03 12.05
C TYR A 77 10.38 -8.29 10.91
N ARG A 78 9.38 -8.91 10.29
CA ARG A 78 8.73 -8.37 9.10
C ARG A 78 7.32 -7.87 9.38
N TYR A 79 6.99 -6.74 8.77
CA TYR A 79 5.68 -6.12 8.87
C TYR A 79 5.23 -5.68 7.49
N ARG A 80 3.92 -5.77 7.25
CA ARG A 80 3.30 -5.23 6.04
C ARG A 80 2.51 -3.98 6.37
N LEU A 81 2.91 -2.86 5.79
CA LEU A 81 2.22 -1.59 5.90
C LEU A 81 1.37 -1.35 4.65
N ARG A 82 0.11 -0.99 4.86
CA ARG A 82 -0.81 -0.66 3.77
C ARG A 82 -1.85 0.38 4.21
N MET A 83 -2.39 1.14 3.25
CA MET A 83 -3.56 1.97 3.46
C MET A 83 -4.82 1.09 3.41
N SER A 84 -5.63 1.10 4.46
CA SER A 84 -6.84 0.28 4.56
C SER A 84 -8.06 0.99 4.00
N SER A 85 -8.19 2.28 4.31
CA SER A 85 -9.31 3.11 3.86
C SER A 85 -8.88 4.58 3.74
N THR A 86 -9.67 5.34 2.98
CA THR A 86 -9.60 6.81 2.97
C THR A 86 -10.89 7.36 3.55
N ASP A 87 -10.77 8.36 4.41
CA ASP A 87 -11.92 9.01 5.05
C ASP A 87 -12.34 10.28 4.30
N THR A 88 -11.56 10.64 3.29
CA THR A 88 -11.82 11.79 2.44
C THR A 88 -12.58 11.35 1.20
N SER A 89 -13.80 11.89 1.01
CA SER A 89 -14.59 11.62 -0.19
C SER A 89 -13.84 12.08 -1.45
N GLY A 90 -13.92 11.30 -2.51
CA GLY A 90 -13.23 11.59 -3.77
C GLY A 90 -11.80 11.07 -3.85
N PHE A 91 -11.35 10.30 -2.86
CA PHE A 91 -10.07 9.61 -2.88
C PHE A 91 -10.25 8.08 -2.88
N LEU A 92 -9.35 7.41 -3.56
CA LEU A 92 -9.20 5.95 -3.52
C LEU A 92 -7.97 5.59 -2.68
N PRO A 93 -8.01 4.52 -1.88
CA PRO A 93 -6.86 4.06 -1.13
C PRO A 93 -5.67 3.79 -2.05
N ASP A 94 -4.47 4.07 -1.55
CA ASP A 94 -3.25 3.65 -2.22
C ASP A 94 -3.14 2.12 -2.21
N THR A 95 -2.89 1.53 -3.35
CA THR A 95 -2.68 0.08 -3.50
C THR A 95 -1.24 -0.34 -3.23
N THR A 96 -0.37 0.62 -2.96
CA THR A 96 1.02 0.37 -2.58
C THR A 96 1.07 -0.27 -1.20
N SER A 97 1.88 -1.30 -1.05
CA SER A 97 2.26 -1.85 0.26
C SER A 97 3.76 -1.66 0.49
N TYR A 98 4.14 -1.65 1.75
CA TYR A 98 5.54 -1.69 2.15
C TYR A 98 5.80 -2.93 2.97
N LEU A 99 6.84 -3.66 2.61
CA LEU A 99 7.44 -4.67 3.47
C LEU A 99 8.50 -3.97 4.33
N VAL A 100 8.22 -3.83 5.60
CA VAL A 100 9.13 -3.24 6.58
C VAL A 100 9.82 -4.38 7.32
N THR A 101 11.14 -4.41 7.27
CA THR A 101 11.96 -5.37 8.03
C THR A 101 12.69 -4.61 9.12
N VAL A 102 12.46 -4.99 10.36
CA VAL A 102 13.23 -4.54 11.50
C VAL A 102 14.27 -5.60 11.80
N GLN A 103 15.51 -5.30 11.49
CA GLN A 103 16.65 -6.16 11.72
C GLN A 103 17.21 -5.85 13.10
N VAL A 104 17.11 -6.79 14.02
CA VAL A 104 17.63 -6.69 15.37
C VAL A 104 18.92 -7.48 15.45
N THR A 105 20.01 -6.81 15.75
CA THR A 105 21.35 -7.40 15.86
C THR A 105 21.93 -7.19 17.25
N ASN A 106 22.87 -8.04 17.64
CA ASN A 106 23.68 -7.78 18.83
C ASN A 106 24.68 -6.66 18.53
N GLY A 107 24.62 -5.61 19.32
CA GLY A 107 25.59 -4.53 19.33
C GLY A 107 26.71 -4.77 20.33
N GLU A 108 27.42 -3.73 20.69
CA GLU A 108 28.46 -3.78 21.72
C GLU A 108 27.84 -4.05 23.10
N ASN A 109 28.53 -4.82 23.92
CA ASN A 109 28.08 -5.20 25.27
C ASN A 109 26.77 -5.99 25.32
N ASP A 110 26.53 -6.86 24.34
CA ASP A 110 25.32 -7.69 24.19
C ASP A 110 24.01 -6.90 24.13
N THR A 111 24.05 -5.60 23.87
CA THR A 111 22.85 -4.78 23.67
C THR A 111 22.22 -5.06 22.32
N LEU A 112 20.89 -5.14 22.28
CA LEU A 112 20.15 -5.31 21.01
C LEU A 112 20.01 -3.96 20.30
N GLN A 113 20.29 -3.94 19.00
CA GLN A 113 20.19 -2.74 18.16
C GLN A 113 19.26 -2.97 16.97
N PRO A 114 18.17 -2.19 16.83
CA PRO A 114 17.26 -2.30 15.72
C PRO A 114 17.69 -1.42 14.54
N ALA A 115 17.61 -1.97 13.33
CA ALA A 115 17.75 -1.24 12.08
C ALA A 115 16.51 -1.48 11.22
N VAL A 116 15.99 -0.44 10.59
CA VAL A 116 14.77 -0.52 9.78
C VAL A 116 15.11 -0.46 8.31
N VAL A 117 14.61 -1.42 7.54
CA VAL A 117 14.68 -1.45 6.08
C VAL A 117 13.27 -1.55 5.54
N ALA A 118 12.89 -0.64 4.66
CA ALA A 118 11.60 -0.67 4.01
C ALA A 118 11.74 -0.95 2.51
N VAL A 119 10.90 -1.84 1.99
CA VAL A 119 10.79 -2.15 0.57
C VAL A 119 9.37 -1.82 0.13
N LYS A 120 9.26 -0.93 -0.82
CA LYS A 120 8.01 -0.58 -1.47
C LYS A 120 7.63 -1.68 -2.46
N GLU A 121 6.42 -2.22 -2.31
CA GLU A 121 5.86 -3.23 -3.20
C GLU A 121 4.74 -2.61 -4.02
N GLN A 122 4.88 -2.60 -5.35
CA GLN A 122 3.86 -2.13 -6.26
C GLN A 122 3.68 -3.15 -7.39
N GLY A 123 2.75 -4.07 -7.21
CA GLY A 123 2.62 -5.24 -8.09
C GLY A 123 3.88 -6.11 -8.05
N ALA A 124 4.49 -6.38 -9.20
CA ALA A 124 5.74 -7.17 -9.30
C ALA A 124 7.01 -6.35 -9.03
N ARG A 125 6.89 -5.03 -8.82
CA ARG A 125 8.04 -4.15 -8.63
C ARG A 125 8.33 -3.98 -7.16
N GLN A 126 9.58 -4.16 -6.79
CA GLN A 126 10.08 -3.94 -5.42
C GLN A 126 11.19 -2.90 -5.46
N GLU A 127 11.11 -1.90 -4.59
CA GLU A 127 12.08 -0.81 -4.52
C GLU A 127 12.37 -0.47 -3.05
N LYS A 128 13.65 -0.34 -2.69
CA LYS A 128 14.03 0.12 -1.35
C LYS A 128 13.58 1.56 -1.17
N SER A 129 12.97 1.84 -0.03
CA SER A 129 12.48 3.18 0.31
C SER A 129 13.03 3.61 1.66
N ALA A 130 13.53 4.83 1.72
CA ALA A 130 13.95 5.45 2.97
C ALA A 130 12.77 6.00 3.78
N GLU A 131 11.62 6.21 3.13
CA GLU A 131 10.43 6.79 3.72
C GLU A 131 9.20 5.92 3.45
N LEU A 132 8.32 5.81 4.43
CA LEU A 132 7.02 5.16 4.30
C LEU A 132 5.99 6.22 3.89
N ARG A 133 5.74 6.35 2.60
CA ARG A 133 4.82 7.33 2.05
C ARG A 133 3.69 6.67 1.27
N LEU A 134 2.48 6.84 1.77
CA LEU A 134 1.25 6.37 1.13
C LEU A 134 0.50 7.56 0.55
N ALA A 135 0.09 7.45 -0.72
CA ALA A 135 -0.58 8.53 -1.42
C ALA A 135 -1.88 8.04 -2.07
N ALA A 136 -2.99 8.35 -1.43
CA ALA A 136 -4.31 8.10 -2.00
C ALA A 136 -4.47 8.88 -3.32
N ARG A 137 -5.16 8.26 -4.27
CA ARG A 137 -5.42 8.81 -5.59
C ARG A 137 -6.77 9.51 -5.62
N THR A 138 -6.86 10.65 -6.28
CA THR A 138 -8.15 11.29 -6.54
C THR A 138 -8.96 10.45 -7.53
N LEU A 139 -10.25 10.27 -7.23
CA LEU A 139 -11.18 9.73 -8.20
C LEU A 139 -11.24 10.68 -9.41
N PRO A 140 -11.17 10.16 -10.64
CA PRO A 140 -11.45 11.00 -11.81
C PRO A 140 -12.85 11.59 -11.64
N ALA A 141 -12.96 12.90 -11.75
CA ALA A 141 -14.26 13.57 -11.69
C ALA A 141 -15.19 12.89 -12.68
N LYS A 142 -16.34 12.42 -12.20
CA LYS A 142 -17.41 11.94 -13.11
C LYS A 142 -17.64 13.05 -14.11
N PRO A 143 -17.55 12.79 -15.43
CA PRO A 143 -17.85 13.81 -16.42
C PRO A 143 -19.18 14.47 -16.05
N ALA A 144 -19.16 15.78 -15.88
CA ALA A 144 -20.40 16.53 -15.68
C ALA A 144 -21.33 16.14 -16.83
N PRO A 145 -22.60 15.83 -16.58
CA PRO A 145 -23.55 15.58 -17.65
C PRO A 145 -23.43 16.79 -18.58
N ALA A 146 -23.13 16.50 -19.85
CA ALA A 146 -23.04 17.54 -20.88
C ALA A 146 -24.30 18.40 -20.73
N PRO A 147 -24.19 19.73 -20.72
CA PRO A 147 -25.36 20.58 -20.65
C PRO A 147 -26.28 20.11 -21.77
N THR A 148 -27.43 19.57 -21.38
CA THR A 148 -28.48 19.21 -22.34
C THR A 148 -28.72 20.48 -23.13
N ALA A 149 -28.25 20.49 -24.38
CA ALA A 149 -28.55 21.59 -25.27
C ALA A 149 -30.09 21.71 -25.25
N GLN A 150 -30.59 22.67 -24.53
CA GLN A 150 -31.96 23.08 -24.62
C GLN A 150 -32.11 23.50 -26.08
N THR A 151 -32.61 22.60 -26.88
CA THR A 151 -33.12 22.94 -28.21
C THR A 151 -34.19 23.98 -27.94
N THR A 152 -33.77 25.23 -27.97
CA THR A 152 -34.67 26.35 -28.08
C THR A 152 -35.36 26.12 -29.42
N GLN A 153 -36.51 25.46 -29.37
CA GLN A 153 -37.41 25.49 -30.51
C GLN A 153 -37.75 26.96 -30.76
N ARG A 154 -36.92 27.55 -31.59
CA ARG A 154 -37.25 28.80 -32.25
C ARG A 154 -38.50 28.48 -33.10
N ARG A 155 -39.64 28.75 -32.51
CA ARG A 155 -40.91 28.85 -33.25
C ARG A 155 -40.69 29.89 -34.34
N THR A 156 -40.18 29.43 -35.47
CA THR A 156 -40.24 30.22 -36.71
C THR A 156 -41.69 30.29 -37.08
N VAL A 157 -42.28 31.43 -36.76
CA VAL A 157 -43.53 31.88 -37.32
C VAL A 157 -43.25 31.90 -38.83
N LEU A 158 -43.82 30.96 -39.57
CA LEU A 158 -43.82 30.93 -41.01
C LEU A 158 -44.61 32.14 -41.51
N ALA A 159 -43.90 33.17 -41.90
CA ALA A 159 -44.47 34.18 -42.78
C ALA A 159 -44.69 33.54 -44.13
N GLN A 160 -45.96 33.24 -44.36
CA GLN A 160 -46.47 32.72 -45.62
C GLN A 160 -46.43 33.84 -46.62
N THR A 161 -45.45 33.87 -47.50
CA THR A 161 -45.46 34.72 -48.70
C THR A 161 -44.78 34.00 -49.85
N GLY A 162 -45.59 33.70 -50.87
CA GLY A 162 -45.17 33.72 -52.25
C GLY A 162 -44.56 32.47 -52.84
N GLN A 163 -45.35 31.82 -53.59
CA GLN A 163 -44.97 30.83 -54.60
C GLN A 163 -43.79 31.28 -55.44
N LEU A 164 -42.77 30.46 -55.58
CA LEU A 164 -41.99 30.45 -56.81
C LEU A 164 -41.61 29.03 -57.15
N ARG A 165 -42.36 28.56 -58.22
CA ARG A 165 -42.00 27.34 -58.92
C ARG A 165 -40.66 27.54 -59.64
N TRP A 166 -39.70 26.66 -59.37
CA TRP A 166 -38.60 26.46 -60.28
C TRP A 166 -38.39 24.96 -60.53
N PRO A 167 -38.18 24.54 -61.77
CA PRO A 167 -38.06 23.16 -62.13
C PRO A 167 -36.69 22.55 -61.86
N VAL A 168 -36.71 21.30 -61.56
CA VAL A 168 -35.60 20.37 -61.44
C VAL A 168 -34.80 20.30 -62.74
N PRO A 169 -33.46 20.18 -62.65
CA PRO A 169 -32.84 19.21 -63.55
C PRO A 169 -32.12 18.13 -62.77
N LEU A 170 -32.54 16.95 -63.14
CA LEU A 170 -31.90 15.66 -62.97
C LEU A 170 -30.49 15.70 -63.57
N LEU A 171 -29.47 15.34 -62.87
CA LEU A 171 -28.16 14.96 -63.44
C LEU A 171 -27.61 13.76 -62.75
N CYS A 172 -27.69 12.67 -63.45
CA CYS A 172 -26.97 11.42 -63.28
C CYS A 172 -25.46 11.60 -63.54
N GLY A 173 -24.70 10.75 -62.96
CA GLY A 173 -23.29 10.50 -63.28
C GLY A 173 -22.53 10.23 -62.02
N GLY A 174 -22.02 9.11 -61.69
CA GLY A 174 -21.28 8.15 -62.47
C GLY A 174 -19.83 8.18 -62.06
N GLY A 175 -19.29 7.04 -61.72
CA GLY A 175 -17.84 6.83 -61.72
C GLY A 175 -17.23 6.53 -60.32
N LEU A 176 -16.95 5.33 -60.07
CA LEU A 176 -15.83 4.42 -60.44
C LEU A 176 -14.66 4.45 -59.44
N ALA A 177 -14.55 3.40 -58.68
CA ALA A 177 -13.41 2.48 -58.63
C ALA A 177 -11.99 3.02 -58.32
N GLY A 178 -11.37 2.34 -57.39
CA GLY A 178 -9.89 2.34 -57.13
C GLY A 178 -9.64 1.68 -55.78
N LEU A 179 -9.57 0.43 -55.63
CA LEU A 179 -8.54 -0.58 -55.90
C LEU A 179 -7.14 -0.23 -55.42
N LEU A 180 -6.65 -1.16 -54.55
CA LEU A 180 -5.27 -1.58 -54.35
C LEU A 180 -4.45 -0.66 -53.43
N SER A 181 -3.75 -1.14 -52.41
CA SER A 181 -2.70 -2.16 -52.35
C SER A 181 -2.14 -2.10 -50.93
N GLY A 182 -2.10 -3.03 -50.07
CA GLY A 182 -1.08 -4.05 -49.97
C GLY A 182 0.28 -3.54 -49.56
N LYS A 183 0.63 -3.63 -48.26
CA LYS A 183 2.04 -3.89 -47.92
C LYS A 183 2.17 -4.49 -46.51
N ARG A 184 2.37 -5.79 -46.48
CA ARG A 184 3.02 -6.49 -45.35
C ARG A 184 4.43 -5.96 -45.18
N ARG A 185 4.85 -5.62 -43.98
CA ARG A 185 6.24 -5.63 -43.59
C ARG A 185 6.44 -6.54 -42.38
N LYS A 186 7.08 -7.66 -42.69
CA LYS A 186 7.76 -8.62 -41.84
C LYS A 186 9.15 -8.07 -41.58
N HIS A 187 9.61 -7.94 -40.34
CA HIS A 187 11.00 -7.90 -39.94
C HIS A 187 11.15 -8.64 -38.65
N ARG A 188 12.03 -9.41 -38.71
CA ARG A 188 12.97 -10.32 -38.07
C ARG A 188 13.31 -9.86 -36.67
#